data_81b2cf181471dd3e230096d5e041a905
#
_entry.id   81b2cf181471dd3e230096d5e041a905
#
_cell.length_a   1.000
_cell.length_b   1.000
_cell.length_c   1.000
_cell.angle_alpha   90.00
_cell.angle_beta   90.00
_cell.angle_gamma   90.00
#
_symmetry.space_group_name_H-M   'P 1'
#
loop_
_entity.id
_entity.type
_entity.pdbx_description
1 polymer ?
#
loop_
_entity_poly.entity_id
_entity_poly.type
_entity_poly.pdbx_seq_one_letter_code
_entity_poly.pdbx_strand_id
1 'polypeptide(L)'
;MPASRQDRDGARQLLVDHYFATPSCRHLFADGGFAGKFVDWAARIVKTTVEIVRKKDGQKGFQALPRRWVVERTLAWITAHRRLARDYERQPAXSATFIHWAMIRTMARRLARRGPVQRWTPRPTTDR
;
A
#
# COMPACT_ATOMS: atom_id res chain seq x y z
N MET A 1 -0.90 -14.74 9.93
CA MET A 1 0.41 -15.01 10.58
C MET A 1 0.21 -15.17 12.08
N PRO A 2 0.98 -16.06 12.77
CA PRO A 2 0.95 -16.12 14.22
C PRO A 2 1.38 -14.76 14.83
N ALA A 3 0.75 -14.35 15.90
CA ALA A 3 1.04 -13.09 16.60
C ALA A 3 2.47 -13.02 17.18
N SER A 4 3.15 -14.15 17.23
CA SER A 4 4.54 -14.23 17.73
C SER A 4 5.60 -13.81 16.70
N ARG A 5 5.24 -13.71 15.41
CA ARG A 5 6.18 -13.28 14.37
C ARG A 5 6.21 -11.76 14.24
N GLN A 6 7.40 -11.21 14.23
CA GLN A 6 7.57 -9.78 13.95
C GLN A 6 7.26 -9.46 12.49
N ASP A 7 6.75 -8.27 12.24
CA ASP A 7 6.41 -7.80 10.88
C ASP A 7 7.58 -7.92 9.90
N ARG A 8 8.81 -7.71 10.38
CA ARG A 8 10.02 -7.81 9.57
C ARG A 8 10.26 -9.22 9.03
N ASP A 9 9.91 -10.25 9.80
CA ASP A 9 10.10 -11.65 9.38
C ASP A 9 9.07 -12.02 8.31
N GLY A 10 7.82 -11.57 8.50
CA GLY A 10 6.77 -11.72 7.50
C GLY A 10 7.10 -10.98 6.21
N ALA A 11 7.66 -9.79 6.32
CA ALA A 11 8.04 -8.97 5.17
C ALA A 11 9.15 -9.62 4.32
N ARG A 12 10.08 -10.35 4.94
CA ARG A 12 11.12 -11.08 4.18
C ARG A 12 10.51 -12.13 3.26
N GLN A 13 9.60 -12.95 3.80
CA GLN A 13 8.93 -13.97 2.99
C GLN A 13 8.12 -13.31 1.86
N LEU A 14 7.37 -12.27 2.20
CA LEU A 14 6.57 -11.51 1.22
C LEU A 14 7.45 -10.94 0.09
N LEU A 15 8.63 -10.41 0.42
CA LEU A 15 9.56 -9.86 -0.57
C LEU A 15 10.15 -10.93 -1.48
N VAL A 16 10.44 -12.12 -0.94
CA VAL A 16 10.91 -13.26 -1.76
C VAL A 16 9.80 -13.68 -2.74
N ASP A 17 8.58 -13.85 -2.24
CA ASP A 17 7.43 -14.21 -3.07
C ASP A 17 7.17 -13.16 -4.15
N HIS A 18 7.27 -11.88 -3.79
CA HIS A 18 7.12 -10.76 -4.69
C HIS A 18 8.21 -10.72 -5.77
N TYR A 19 9.44 -11.05 -5.41
CA TYR A 19 10.57 -11.09 -6.35
C TYR A 19 10.29 -12.05 -7.52
N PHE A 20 9.72 -13.22 -7.23
CA PHE A 20 9.37 -14.19 -8.27
C PHE A 20 8.09 -13.83 -9.02
N ALA A 21 7.10 -13.27 -8.31
CA ALA A 21 5.80 -12.94 -8.90
C ALA A 21 5.84 -11.68 -9.79
N THR A 22 6.68 -10.69 -9.43
CA THR A 22 6.69 -9.38 -10.08
C THR A 22 8.13 -8.89 -10.28
N PRO A 23 8.89 -9.52 -11.19
CA PRO A 23 10.31 -9.20 -11.38
C PRO A 23 10.63 -7.76 -11.80
N SER A 24 9.64 -7.04 -12.35
CA SER A 24 9.80 -5.64 -12.76
C SER A 24 9.73 -4.64 -11.60
N CYS A 25 9.16 -5.03 -10.46
CA CYS A 25 9.03 -4.15 -9.30
C CYS A 25 10.26 -4.29 -8.39
N ARG A 26 11.16 -3.31 -8.47
CA ARG A 26 12.44 -3.31 -7.74
C ARG A 26 12.57 -2.15 -6.76
N HIS A 27 11.49 -1.40 -6.51
CA HIS A 27 11.50 -0.28 -5.58
C HIS A 27 10.25 -0.32 -4.70
N LEU A 28 10.44 -0.29 -3.41
CA LEU A 28 9.36 -0.35 -2.41
C LEU A 28 9.52 0.77 -1.39
N PHE A 29 8.39 1.24 -0.88
CA PHE A 29 8.35 2.21 0.21
C PHE A 29 7.92 1.49 1.48
N ALA A 30 8.64 1.74 2.56
CA ALA A 30 8.34 1.14 3.86
C ALA A 30 8.44 2.20 4.98
N ASP A 31 7.76 1.95 6.07
CA ASP A 31 7.84 2.84 7.23
C ASP A 31 9.14 2.63 8.04
N GLY A 32 9.34 3.48 9.06
CA GLY A 32 10.53 3.45 9.90
C GLY A 32 10.77 2.13 10.62
N GLY A 33 9.72 1.34 10.84
CA GLY A 33 9.81 0.03 11.50
C GLY A 33 10.66 -0.98 10.72
N PHE A 34 10.81 -0.79 9.41
CA PHE A 34 11.58 -1.67 8.53
C PHE A 34 13.01 -1.21 8.29
N ALA A 35 13.44 -0.12 8.92
CA ALA A 35 14.79 0.42 8.74
C ALA A 35 15.89 -0.55 9.26
N GLY A 36 17.09 -0.41 8.70
CA GLY A 36 18.27 -1.17 9.13
C GLY A 36 18.43 -2.49 8.39
N LYS A 37 18.73 -3.56 9.10
CA LYS A 37 19.12 -4.86 8.54
C LYS A 37 18.16 -5.40 7.46
N PHE A 38 16.87 -5.04 7.50
CA PHE A 38 15.89 -5.45 6.49
C PHE A 38 16.18 -4.80 5.13
N VAL A 39 16.52 -3.52 5.13
CA VAL A 39 16.85 -2.75 3.90
C VAL A 39 18.09 -3.35 3.22
N ASP A 40 19.15 -3.60 4.01
CA ASP A 40 20.40 -4.18 3.52
C ASP A 40 20.17 -5.59 2.95
N TRP A 41 19.38 -6.39 3.65
CA TRP A 41 19.01 -7.74 3.21
C TRP A 41 18.22 -7.69 1.89
N ALA A 42 17.24 -6.79 1.78
CA ALA A 42 16.42 -6.64 0.56
C ALA A 42 17.29 -6.26 -0.65
N ALA A 43 18.21 -5.34 -0.47
CA ALA A 43 19.12 -4.91 -1.55
C ALA A 43 20.05 -6.05 -1.99
N ARG A 44 20.61 -6.81 -1.04
CA ARG A 44 21.60 -7.87 -1.33
C ARG A 44 20.97 -9.14 -1.90
N ILE A 45 19.86 -9.60 -1.32
CA ILE A 45 19.29 -10.92 -1.61
C ILE A 45 18.25 -10.85 -2.73
N VAL A 46 17.27 -9.95 -2.60
CA VAL A 46 16.17 -9.84 -3.59
C VAL A 46 16.34 -8.68 -4.58
N LYS A 47 17.52 -8.03 -4.55
CA LYS A 47 17.85 -6.94 -5.49
C LYS A 47 16.74 -5.87 -5.57
N THR A 48 16.14 -5.56 -4.42
CA THR A 48 15.03 -4.61 -4.31
C THR A 48 15.42 -3.47 -3.39
N THR A 49 15.26 -2.25 -3.87
CA THR A 49 15.51 -1.02 -3.08
C THR A 49 14.32 -0.78 -2.16
N VAL A 50 14.55 -0.71 -0.87
CA VAL A 50 13.52 -0.34 0.11
C VAL A 50 13.82 1.07 0.62
N GLU A 51 12.97 2.01 0.25
CA GLU A 51 13.05 3.41 0.69
C GLU A 51 12.23 3.60 1.96
N ILE A 52 12.89 4.03 3.02
CA ILE A 52 12.20 4.26 4.30
C ILE A 52 11.58 5.66 4.31
N VAL A 53 10.27 5.71 4.43
CA VAL A 53 9.51 6.96 4.51
C VAL A 53 9.41 7.36 5.99
N ARG A 54 10.09 8.45 6.34
CA ARG A 54 10.08 9.00 7.71
C ARG A 54 9.64 10.46 7.70
N LYS A 55 9.09 10.91 8.81
CA LYS A 55 8.96 12.35 9.09
C LYS A 55 10.37 12.94 9.24
N LYS A 56 10.56 14.12 8.71
CA LYS A 56 11.82 14.86 8.94
C LYS A 56 11.88 15.27 10.42
N ASP A 57 13.05 15.09 11.00
CA ASP A 57 13.27 15.47 12.40
C ASP A 57 13.05 16.99 12.57
N GLY A 58 12.35 17.35 13.64
CA GLY A 58 12.01 18.75 13.92
C GLY A 58 10.71 19.26 13.31
N GLN A 59 9.98 18.43 12.54
CA GLN A 59 8.72 18.83 11.93
C GLN A 59 7.58 18.76 12.96
N LYS A 60 7.06 19.93 13.36
CA LYS A 60 5.87 20.04 14.20
C LYS A 60 4.61 20.14 13.32
N GLY A 61 3.56 19.44 13.72
CA GLY A 61 2.26 19.46 13.04
C GLY A 61 2.05 18.34 12.02
N PHE A 62 0.86 18.32 11.43
CA PHE A 62 0.48 17.32 10.42
C PHE A 62 1.01 17.75 9.05
N GLN A 63 1.91 16.95 8.50
CA GLN A 63 2.29 17.09 7.09
C GLN A 63 2.06 15.76 6.37
N ALA A 64 1.46 15.84 5.21
CA ALA A 64 1.26 14.66 4.36
C ALA A 64 2.63 14.17 3.87
N LEU A 65 3.01 12.98 4.29
CA LEU A 65 4.22 12.33 3.79
C LEU A 65 4.02 11.99 2.31
N PRO A 66 5.03 12.28 1.46
CA PRO A 66 4.93 11.91 0.05
C PRO A 66 4.58 10.43 -0.11
N ARG A 67 3.62 10.14 -0.98
CA ARG A 67 3.20 8.79 -1.36
C ARG A 67 2.47 7.98 -0.28
N ARG A 68 2.39 8.46 0.96
CA ARG A 68 1.58 7.81 2.01
C ARG A 68 0.11 7.68 1.59
N TRP A 69 -0.42 8.70 0.90
CA TRP A 69 -1.79 8.69 0.39
C TRP A 69 -2.09 7.49 -0.52
N VAL A 70 -1.08 6.94 -1.20
CA VAL A 70 -1.26 5.77 -2.08
C VAL A 70 -1.65 4.55 -1.25
N VAL A 71 -0.96 4.32 -0.14
CA VAL A 71 -1.26 3.21 0.78
C VAL A 71 -2.65 3.42 1.41
N GLU A 72 -2.90 4.61 1.94
CA GLU A 72 -4.18 4.95 2.60
C GLU A 72 -5.35 4.76 1.63
N ARG A 73 -5.21 5.23 0.40
CA ARG A 73 -6.24 5.08 -0.64
C ARG A 73 -6.44 3.63 -1.03
N THR A 74 -5.37 2.85 -1.15
CA THR A 74 -5.46 1.42 -1.48
C THR A 74 -6.19 0.66 -0.38
N LEU A 75 -5.84 0.91 0.87
CA LEU A 75 -6.54 0.32 2.01
C LEU A 75 -8.02 0.73 2.05
N ALA A 76 -8.31 2.01 1.79
CA ALA A 76 -9.70 2.50 1.71
C ALA A 76 -10.49 1.78 0.61
N TRP A 77 -9.89 1.51 -0.54
CA TRP A 77 -10.55 0.74 -1.60
C TRP A 77 -10.84 -0.70 -1.17
N ILE A 78 -9.89 -1.32 -0.48
CA ILE A 78 -10.04 -2.70 0.02
C ILE A 78 -11.16 -2.76 1.07
N THR A 79 -11.09 -1.89 2.07
CA THR A 79 -12.06 -1.87 3.19
C THR A 79 -13.47 -1.39 2.77
N ALA A 80 -13.59 -0.68 1.64
CA ALA A 80 -14.90 -0.35 1.06
C ALA A 80 -15.68 -1.60 0.63
N HIS A 81 -15.02 -2.73 0.48
CA HIS A 81 -15.70 -4.01 0.26
C HIS A 81 -16.02 -4.65 1.61
N ARG A 82 -17.29 -4.83 1.89
CA ARG A 82 -17.82 -5.30 3.20
C ARG A 82 -17.08 -6.53 3.74
N ARG A 83 -16.73 -7.48 2.87
CA ARG A 83 -16.06 -8.72 3.26
C ARG A 83 -14.62 -8.47 3.73
N LEU A 84 -14.00 -7.39 3.28
CA LEU A 84 -12.61 -7.03 3.60
C LEU A 84 -12.50 -5.92 4.65
N ALA A 85 -13.63 -5.44 5.17
CA ALA A 85 -13.64 -4.43 6.25
C ALA A 85 -13.08 -5.01 7.57
N ARG A 86 -13.20 -6.33 7.73
CA ARG A 86 -12.59 -7.09 8.81
C ARG A 86 -12.03 -8.39 8.25
N ASP A 87 -11.02 -8.95 8.88
CA ASP A 87 -10.45 -10.24 8.47
C ASP A 87 -11.31 -11.37 9.06
N TYR A 88 -12.17 -11.92 8.25
CA TYR A 88 -13.03 -13.06 8.61
C TYR A 88 -12.43 -14.41 8.21
N GLU A 89 -11.36 -14.38 7.44
CA GLU A 89 -10.84 -15.58 6.80
C GLU A 89 -9.77 -16.25 7.67
N ARG A 90 -9.94 -17.52 7.95
CA ARG A 90 -8.94 -18.31 8.71
C ARG A 90 -7.69 -18.59 7.89
N GLN A 91 -7.82 -18.69 6.57
CA GLN A 91 -6.70 -18.97 5.68
C GLN A 91 -6.29 -17.71 4.93
N PRO A 92 -5.01 -17.33 4.99
CA PRO A 92 -4.53 -16.14 4.27
C PRO A 92 -4.81 -16.16 2.77
N ALA A 93 -4.82 -17.31 2.15
CA ALA A 93 -5.19 -17.46 0.74
C ALA A 93 -6.62 -17.02 0.43
N UNK A 94 -7.39 -17.06 1.30
CA UNK A 94 -8.62 -16.66 1.12
C UNK A 94 -8.76 -15.25 1.18
N SER A 95 -8.19 -14.69 2.13
CA SER A 95 -8.14 -13.24 2.19
C SER A 95 -7.52 -12.65 0.92
N ALA A 96 -6.42 -13.19 0.47
CA ALA A 96 -5.76 -12.77 -0.77
C ALA A 96 -6.70 -12.86 -1.97
N THR A 97 -7.47 -13.92 -2.09
CA THR A 97 -8.44 -14.09 -3.18
C THR A 97 -9.52 -13.01 -3.16
N PHE A 98 -10.06 -12.70 -1.98
CA PHE A 98 -11.06 -11.63 -1.85
C PHE A 98 -10.48 -10.25 -2.19
N ILE A 99 -9.20 -10.01 -1.83
CA ILE A 99 -8.50 -8.77 -2.22
C ILE A 99 -8.41 -8.68 -3.75
N HIS A 100 -8.01 -9.77 -4.42
CA HIS A 100 -7.95 -9.79 -5.89
C HIS A 100 -9.32 -9.49 -6.52
N TRP A 101 -10.39 -10.12 -6.04
CA TRP A 101 -11.75 -9.87 -6.53
C TRP A 101 -12.18 -8.41 -6.32
N ALA A 102 -11.87 -7.85 -5.16
CA ALA A 102 -12.17 -6.45 -4.83
C ALA A 102 -11.44 -5.49 -5.78
N MET A 103 -10.17 -5.76 -6.08
CA MET A 103 -9.38 -4.93 -6.98
C MET A 103 -9.83 -5.08 -8.43
N ILE A 104 -10.15 -6.28 -8.88
CA ILE A 104 -10.74 -6.52 -10.23
C ILE A 104 -12.03 -5.70 -10.38
N ARG A 105 -12.94 -5.79 -9.40
CA ARG A 105 -14.19 -5.02 -9.41
C ARG A 105 -13.92 -3.52 -9.46
N THR A 106 -12.97 -3.04 -8.67
CA THR A 106 -12.59 -1.62 -8.62
C THR A 106 -12.06 -1.14 -9.97
N MET A 107 -11.18 -1.92 -10.59
CA MET A 107 -10.62 -1.62 -11.92
C MET A 107 -11.70 -1.66 -13.00
N ALA A 108 -12.55 -2.68 -13.01
CA ALA A 108 -13.64 -2.81 -13.97
C ALA A 108 -14.60 -1.62 -13.90
N ARG A 109 -14.97 -1.19 -12.69
CA ARG A 109 -15.82 0.00 -12.50
C ARG A 109 -15.17 1.28 -13.01
N ARG A 110 -13.85 1.41 -12.86
CA ARG A 110 -13.11 2.56 -13.38
C ARG A 110 -13.08 2.58 -14.90
N LEU A 111 -12.86 1.43 -15.50
CA LEU A 111 -12.89 1.30 -16.97
C LEU A 111 -14.27 1.57 -17.53
N ALA A 112 -15.33 1.09 -16.84
CA ALA A 112 -16.71 1.31 -17.26
C ALA A 112 -17.15 2.78 -17.13
N ARG A 113 -16.54 3.54 -16.22
CA ARG A 113 -16.80 4.97 -16.06
C ARG A 113 -16.00 5.80 -17.06
N ARG A 114 -16.20 5.55 -18.35
CA ARG A 114 -15.57 6.30 -19.43
C ARG A 114 -16.27 7.65 -19.60
N GLY A 115 -16.02 8.57 -18.67
CA GLY A 115 -16.37 9.96 -18.82
C GLY A 115 -15.15 10.83 -18.55
N PRO A 116 -15.05 12.03 -19.13
CA PRO A 116 -13.98 12.93 -18.75
C PRO A 116 -14.06 13.15 -17.23
N VAL A 117 -12.95 12.93 -16.55
CA VAL A 117 -12.85 13.23 -15.13
C VAL A 117 -13.05 14.74 -15.00
N GLN A 118 -14.22 15.14 -14.57
CA GLN A 118 -14.49 16.56 -14.30
C GLN A 118 -13.54 16.95 -13.15
N ARG A 119 -12.48 17.66 -13.51
CA ARG A 119 -11.56 18.20 -12.49
C ARG A 119 -12.36 19.18 -11.63
N TRP A 120 -12.31 18.95 -10.34
CA TRP A 120 -12.89 19.90 -9.40
C TRP A 120 -12.22 21.26 -9.60
N THR A 121 -13.00 22.26 -9.98
CA THR A 121 -12.54 23.64 -10.04
C THR A 121 -13.11 24.35 -8.80
N PRO A 122 -12.25 24.98 -7.99
CA PRO A 122 -12.74 25.76 -6.84
C PRO A 122 -13.71 26.84 -7.35
N ARG A 123 -14.81 27.03 -6.63
CA ARG A 123 -15.71 28.16 -6.92
C ARG A 123 -14.92 29.45 -6.75
N PRO A 124 -15.05 30.40 -7.69
CA PRO A 124 -14.45 31.70 -7.48
C PRO A 124 -15.03 32.33 -6.20
N THR A 125 -14.15 32.77 -5.34
CA THR A 125 -14.55 33.52 -4.15
C THR A 125 -15.13 34.86 -4.64
N THR A 126 -16.44 34.99 -4.49
CA THR A 126 -17.08 36.29 -4.73
C THR A 126 -16.76 37.17 -3.51
N ASP A 127 -15.75 38.00 -3.66
CA ASP A 127 -15.52 39.08 -2.68
C ASP A 127 -16.71 40.00 -2.69
N ARG A 128 -17.39 40.12 -1.55
CA ARG A 128 -18.33 41.20 -1.25
C ARG A 128 -17.61 42.27 -0.43
#